data_507c798e13395f9e32ba965d88b37290
#
_entry.id   507c798e13395f9e32ba965d88b37290
#
_cell.length_a   1.000
_cell.length_b   1.000
_cell.length_c   1.000
_cell.angle_alpha   90.00
_cell.angle_beta   90.00
_cell.angle_gamma   90.00
#
_symmetry.space_group_name_H-M   'P 1'
#
loop_
_entity.id
_entity.type
_entity.pdbx_description
1 polymer ?
#
loop_
_entity_poly.entity_id
_entity_poly.type
_entity_poly.pdbx_seq_one_letter_code
_entity_poly.pdbx_strand_id
1 'polypeptide(L)'
;MSNTPALLAELGLGYVLDWTNDDQPYRLNVPEMLSVPYSVEINDLLLFGKGFTGSEFLQIIKDQYEQLHADSEHGGRVMALALHPFVTGQPFRAKYLDQALEYLAAQPGIWLTTSDDIAEHYRRTLGERA
;
A
#
# COMPACT_ATOMS: atom_id res chain seq x y z
N MET A 1 0.81 0.81 25.68
CA MET A 1 -0.18 1.10 24.62
C MET A 1 0.16 2.43 23.99
N SER A 2 0.16 2.50 22.67
CA SER A 2 0.52 3.74 22.00
C SER A 2 -0.71 4.67 21.93
N ASN A 3 -0.60 5.87 22.46
CA ASN A 3 -1.61 6.93 22.29
C ASN A 3 -1.40 7.70 20.98
N THR A 4 -0.50 7.24 20.12
CA THR A 4 -0.12 7.91 18.89
C THR A 4 -1.31 8.23 17.99
N PRO A 5 -2.24 7.31 17.68
CA PRO A 5 -3.37 7.65 16.81
C PRO A 5 -4.26 8.75 17.38
N ALA A 6 -4.50 8.75 18.69
CA ALA A 6 -5.32 9.78 19.33
C ALA A 6 -4.63 11.16 19.24
N LEU A 7 -3.33 11.23 19.52
CA LEU A 7 -2.56 12.46 19.40
C LEU A 7 -2.49 12.98 17.95
N LEU A 8 -2.37 12.08 16.98
CA LEU A 8 -2.38 12.45 15.57
C LEU A 8 -3.75 12.99 15.16
N ALA A 9 -4.84 12.39 15.64
CA ALA A 9 -6.20 12.87 15.41
C ALA A 9 -6.40 14.28 16.00
N GLU A 10 -5.90 14.55 17.20
CA GLU A 10 -5.93 15.89 17.82
C GLU A 10 -5.17 16.94 16.98
N LEU A 11 -4.14 16.51 16.25
CA LEU A 11 -3.39 17.34 15.32
C LEU A 11 -4.05 17.49 13.94
N GLY A 12 -5.21 16.86 13.73
CA GLY A 12 -5.97 16.96 12.49
C GLY A 12 -5.57 15.96 11.42
N LEU A 13 -4.73 14.95 11.73
CA LEU A 13 -4.45 13.86 10.80
C LEU A 13 -5.64 12.91 10.74
N GLY A 14 -5.98 12.47 9.55
CA GLY A 14 -7.16 11.62 9.33
C GLY A 14 -6.87 10.15 9.12
N TYR A 15 -5.62 9.75 8.96
CA TYR A 15 -5.24 8.35 8.78
C TYR A 15 -3.77 8.09 9.16
N VAL A 16 -3.44 6.83 9.33
CA VAL A 16 -2.09 6.31 9.52
C VAL A 16 -1.79 5.18 8.56
N LEU A 17 -0.50 4.96 8.28
CA LEU A 17 0.03 3.89 7.40
C LEU A 17 0.90 2.89 8.18
N ASP A 18 0.78 2.84 9.51
CA ASP A 18 1.72 2.10 10.37
C ASP A 18 1.40 0.61 10.51
N TRP A 19 0.17 0.21 10.24
CA TRP A 19 -0.26 -1.18 10.39
C TRP A 19 -0.33 -1.90 9.05
N THR A 20 0.25 -3.09 9.02
CA THR A 20 0.38 -3.94 7.83
C THR A 20 -0.47 -5.21 7.97
N ASN A 21 -1.64 -5.09 8.55
CA ASN A 21 -2.48 -6.22 8.96
C ASN A 21 -3.71 -6.44 8.07
N ASP A 22 -3.92 -5.63 7.06
CA ASP A 22 -5.04 -5.76 6.13
C ASP A 22 -4.70 -5.15 4.77
N ASP A 23 -5.37 -5.61 3.73
CA ASP A 23 -5.32 -5.06 2.36
C ASP A 23 -6.44 -4.06 2.09
N GLN A 24 -7.28 -3.78 3.07
CA GLN A 24 -8.37 -2.82 2.99
C GLN A 24 -8.24 -1.76 4.07
N PRO A 25 -8.59 -0.49 3.78
CA PRO A 25 -8.69 0.53 4.81
C PRO A 25 -9.76 0.16 5.85
N TYR A 26 -9.57 0.58 7.07
CA TYR A 26 -10.57 0.39 8.14
C TYR A 26 -10.52 1.51 9.17
N ARG A 27 -11.59 1.66 9.95
CA ARG A 27 -11.66 2.63 11.04
C ARG A 27 -10.93 2.15 12.26
N LEU A 28 -10.16 3.03 12.88
CA LEU A 28 -9.58 2.79 14.19
C LEU A 28 -10.59 3.13 15.29
N ASN A 29 -10.32 2.66 16.51
CA ASN A 29 -11.08 3.03 17.72
C ASN A 29 -10.74 4.47 18.19
N VAL A 30 -10.41 5.33 17.27
CA VAL A 30 -10.17 6.76 17.46
C VAL A 30 -11.05 7.49 16.46
N PRO A 31 -11.88 8.46 16.90
CA PRO A 31 -12.78 9.18 15.99
C PRO A 31 -12.03 9.76 14.79
N GLU A 32 -12.65 9.65 13.63
CA GLU A 32 -12.16 10.17 12.33
C GLU A 32 -10.82 9.60 11.83
N MET A 33 -10.20 8.65 12.57
CA MET A 33 -8.91 8.07 12.21
C MET A 33 -9.09 6.75 11.43
N LEU A 34 -8.40 6.64 10.30
CA LEU A 34 -8.34 5.43 9.49
C LEU A 34 -6.97 4.77 9.58
N SER A 35 -6.93 3.45 9.38
CA SER A 35 -5.75 2.74 8.91
C SER A 35 -5.86 2.56 7.40
N VAL A 36 -4.88 3.04 6.66
CA VAL A 36 -4.73 2.80 5.23
C VAL A 36 -3.62 1.76 5.04
N PRO A 37 -3.81 0.73 4.20
CA PRO A 37 -2.83 -0.33 4.06
C PRO A 37 -1.44 0.16 3.65
N TYR A 38 -0.44 -0.44 4.28
CA TYR A 38 0.97 -0.30 3.98
C TYR A 38 1.58 -1.69 3.84
N SER A 39 2.73 -1.84 3.18
CA SER A 39 3.32 -3.14 2.90
C SER A 39 4.64 -3.34 3.63
N VAL A 40 4.71 -4.44 4.38
CA VAL A 40 5.95 -5.03 4.88
C VAL A 40 6.47 -6.07 3.88
N GLU A 41 5.56 -6.78 3.24
CA GLU A 41 5.87 -7.86 2.29
C GLU A 41 6.50 -7.36 1.01
N ILE A 42 6.10 -6.18 0.49
CA ILE A 42 6.74 -5.52 -0.66
C ILE A 42 7.50 -4.28 -0.19
N ASN A 43 8.47 -4.52 0.65
CA ASN A 43 9.40 -3.51 1.13
C ASN A 43 10.79 -3.83 0.57
N ASP A 44 11.34 -2.96 -0.24
CA ASP A 44 12.60 -3.18 -0.95
C ASP A 44 13.78 -3.42 0.01
N LEU A 45 13.87 -2.64 1.08
CA LEU A 45 14.93 -2.79 2.08
C LEU A 45 14.89 -4.18 2.72
N LEU A 46 13.71 -4.68 3.05
CA LEU A 46 13.54 -5.99 3.68
C LEU A 46 13.82 -7.12 2.68
N LEU A 47 13.29 -7.04 1.46
CA LEU A 47 13.46 -8.06 0.43
C LEU A 47 14.92 -8.16 -0.01
N PHE A 48 15.53 -7.06 -0.40
CA PHE A 48 16.93 -7.05 -0.80
C PHE A 48 17.87 -7.36 0.36
N GLY A 49 17.52 -6.95 1.59
CA GLY A 49 18.24 -7.34 2.80
C GLY A 49 18.21 -8.83 3.11
N LYS A 50 17.18 -9.54 2.66
CA LYS A 50 17.08 -11.02 2.72
C LYS A 50 17.74 -11.73 1.53
N GLY A 51 18.31 -10.99 0.58
CA GLY A 51 19.01 -11.55 -0.56
C GLY A 51 18.15 -11.78 -1.81
N PHE A 52 16.90 -11.30 -1.85
CA PHE A 52 16.11 -11.36 -3.08
C PHE A 52 16.76 -10.53 -4.18
N THR A 53 16.68 -11.01 -5.40
CA THR A 53 17.20 -10.33 -6.59
C THR A 53 16.16 -9.33 -7.14
N GLY A 54 16.61 -8.46 -8.05
CA GLY A 54 15.70 -7.54 -8.74
C GLY A 54 14.61 -8.25 -9.55
N SER A 55 14.93 -9.37 -10.20
CA SER A 55 13.95 -10.16 -10.95
C SER A 55 12.92 -10.83 -10.02
N GLU A 56 13.33 -11.30 -8.87
CA GLU A 56 12.43 -11.85 -7.85
C GLU A 56 11.53 -10.75 -7.26
N PHE A 57 12.08 -9.56 -7.01
CA PHE A 57 11.30 -8.40 -6.58
C PHE A 57 10.19 -8.05 -7.59
N LEU A 58 10.52 -8.02 -8.88
CA LEU A 58 9.52 -7.84 -9.94
C LEU A 58 8.45 -8.92 -9.91
N GLN A 59 8.83 -10.19 -9.74
CA GLN A 59 7.89 -11.31 -9.71
C GLN A 59 6.97 -11.23 -8.49
N ILE A 60 7.51 -10.90 -7.31
CA ILE A 60 6.72 -10.70 -6.09
C ILE A 60 5.65 -9.61 -6.28
N ILE A 61 6.00 -8.51 -6.93
CA ILE A 61 5.05 -7.42 -7.23
C ILE A 61 3.92 -7.92 -8.13
N LYS A 62 4.25 -8.70 -9.16
CA LYS A 62 3.25 -9.27 -10.07
C LYS A 62 2.32 -10.24 -9.35
N ASP A 63 2.87 -11.16 -8.57
CA ASP A 63 2.11 -12.18 -7.84
C ASP A 63 1.17 -11.52 -6.81
N GLN A 64 1.65 -10.49 -6.11
CA GLN A 64 0.82 -9.72 -5.17
C GLN A 64 -0.34 -9.03 -5.89
N TYR A 65 -0.06 -8.36 -7.01
CA TYR A 65 -1.11 -7.75 -7.79
C TYR A 65 -2.16 -8.77 -8.25
N GLU A 66 -1.73 -9.88 -8.83
CA GLU A 66 -2.65 -10.90 -9.36
C GLU A 66 -3.57 -11.45 -8.26
N GLN A 67 -3.04 -11.71 -7.07
CA GLN A 67 -3.85 -12.18 -5.96
C GLN A 67 -4.81 -11.11 -5.44
N LEU A 68 -4.33 -9.89 -5.21
CA LEU A 68 -5.20 -8.80 -4.75
C LEU A 68 -6.27 -8.44 -5.78
N HIS A 69 -5.95 -8.54 -7.06
CA HIS A 69 -6.94 -8.34 -8.12
C HIS A 69 -8.04 -9.39 -8.09
N ALA A 70 -7.69 -10.66 -7.91
CA ALA A 70 -8.67 -11.73 -7.75
C ALA A 70 -9.54 -11.51 -6.50
N ASP A 71 -8.93 -11.15 -5.38
CA ASP A 71 -9.64 -10.87 -4.13
C ASP A 71 -10.56 -9.63 -4.22
N SER A 72 -10.28 -8.73 -5.15
CA SER A 72 -11.06 -7.49 -5.33
C SER A 72 -12.49 -7.71 -5.83
N GLU A 73 -12.84 -8.92 -6.26
CA GLU A 73 -14.24 -9.29 -6.54
C GLU A 73 -15.15 -9.13 -5.32
N HIS A 74 -14.58 -9.22 -4.11
CA HIS A 74 -15.28 -9.09 -2.84
C HIS A 74 -15.10 -7.72 -2.17
N GLY A 75 -14.52 -6.76 -2.87
CA GLY A 75 -14.26 -5.40 -2.38
C GLY A 75 -12.86 -4.93 -2.77
N GLY A 76 -12.69 -3.62 -2.94
CA GLY A 76 -11.41 -3.03 -3.35
C GLY A 76 -10.26 -3.43 -2.42
N ARG A 77 -9.10 -3.64 -3.02
CA ARG A 77 -7.85 -3.93 -2.31
C ARG A 77 -6.85 -2.80 -2.55
N VAL A 78 -5.99 -2.58 -1.59
CA VAL A 78 -4.89 -1.61 -1.66
C VAL A 78 -3.57 -2.35 -1.70
N MET A 79 -2.73 -1.98 -2.65
CA MET A 79 -1.37 -2.47 -2.77
C MET A 79 -0.40 -1.32 -2.60
N ALA A 80 0.55 -1.45 -1.72
CA ALA A 80 1.61 -0.46 -1.49
C ALA A 80 2.98 -1.07 -1.80
N LEU A 81 3.84 -0.28 -2.43
CA LEU A 81 5.26 -0.59 -2.62
C LEU A 81 6.07 0.33 -1.72
N ALA A 82 6.78 -0.23 -0.74
CA ALA A 82 7.66 0.54 0.13
C ALA A 82 9.06 0.61 -0.49
N LEU A 83 9.45 1.79 -0.90
CA LEU A 83 10.67 2.03 -1.67
C LEU A 83 11.64 2.97 -0.95
N HIS A 84 12.91 2.64 -1.01
CA HIS A 84 14.00 3.48 -0.52
C HIS A 84 14.91 3.85 -1.68
N PRO A 85 15.12 5.14 -1.98
CA PRO A 85 15.92 5.56 -3.14
C PRO A 85 17.34 4.97 -3.15
N PHE A 86 17.98 4.84 -1.99
CA PHE A 86 19.31 4.25 -1.86
C PHE A 86 19.35 2.73 -2.06
N VAL A 87 18.19 2.07 -2.07
CA VAL A 87 18.04 0.62 -2.32
C VAL A 87 17.62 0.37 -3.77
N THR A 88 16.38 0.70 -4.11
CA THR A 88 15.81 0.43 -5.44
C THR A 88 16.30 1.42 -6.50
N GLY A 89 16.75 2.61 -6.11
CA GLY A 89 17.32 3.61 -7.04
C GLY A 89 18.66 3.24 -7.64
N GLN A 90 19.29 2.14 -7.22
CA GLN A 90 20.52 1.64 -7.86
C GLN A 90 20.23 1.13 -9.28
N PRO A 91 21.04 1.44 -10.29
CA PRO A 91 20.74 1.12 -11.70
C PRO A 91 20.37 -0.34 -11.96
N PHE A 92 21.05 -1.28 -11.31
CA PHE A 92 20.79 -2.72 -11.50
C PHE A 92 19.48 -3.20 -10.87
N ARG A 93 18.85 -2.41 -9.99
CA ARG A 93 17.55 -2.65 -9.37
C ARG A 93 16.47 -1.80 -10.00
N ALA A 94 16.76 -0.55 -10.32
CA ALA A 94 15.80 0.42 -10.84
C ALA A 94 15.10 -0.07 -12.12
N LYS A 95 15.80 -0.78 -12.99
CA LYS A 95 15.21 -1.38 -14.20
C LYS A 95 14.07 -2.37 -13.89
N TYR A 96 14.11 -3.07 -12.77
CA TYR A 96 13.04 -3.99 -12.36
C TYR A 96 11.86 -3.26 -11.76
N LEU A 97 12.09 -2.15 -11.06
CA LEU A 97 11.02 -1.26 -10.63
C LEU A 97 10.30 -0.66 -11.84
N ASP A 98 11.05 -0.20 -12.83
CA ASP A 98 10.49 0.33 -14.09
C ASP A 98 9.57 -0.70 -14.75
N GLN A 99 10.05 -1.93 -14.91
CA GLN A 99 9.25 -3.03 -15.46
C GLN A 99 8.01 -3.35 -14.61
N ALA A 100 8.12 -3.28 -13.28
CA ALA A 100 7.00 -3.50 -12.39
C ALA A 100 5.93 -2.42 -12.56
N LEU A 101 6.34 -1.15 -12.61
CA LEU A 101 5.41 -0.03 -12.80
C LEU A 101 4.77 -0.05 -14.18
N GLU A 102 5.52 -0.40 -15.23
CA GLU A 102 4.98 -0.61 -16.58
C GLU A 102 3.92 -1.72 -16.59
N TYR A 103 4.23 -2.86 -15.96
CA TYR A 103 3.28 -3.96 -15.83
C TYR A 103 2.00 -3.52 -15.12
N LEU A 104 2.12 -2.88 -13.97
CA LEU A 104 0.95 -2.44 -13.19
C LEU A 104 0.14 -1.39 -13.95
N ALA A 105 0.78 -0.42 -14.59
CA ALA A 105 0.10 0.64 -15.35
C ALA A 105 -0.68 0.10 -16.55
N ALA A 106 -0.28 -1.03 -17.10
CA ALA A 106 -0.97 -1.69 -18.21
C ALA A 106 -2.20 -2.52 -17.79
N GLN A 107 -2.40 -2.76 -16.49
CA GLN A 107 -3.49 -3.61 -16.03
C GLN A 107 -4.81 -2.84 -15.95
N PRO A 108 -5.93 -3.43 -16.42
CA PRO A 108 -7.25 -2.83 -16.22
C PRO A 108 -7.67 -2.92 -14.75
N GLY A 109 -8.44 -1.94 -14.30
CA GLY A 109 -9.01 -1.95 -12.95
C GLY A 109 -8.06 -1.50 -11.84
N ILE A 110 -6.85 -1.05 -12.18
CA ILE A 110 -5.94 -0.38 -11.25
C ILE A 110 -6.26 1.12 -11.18
N TRP A 111 -6.30 1.61 -9.98
CA TRP A 111 -6.30 3.04 -9.68
C TRP A 111 -4.94 3.41 -9.07
N LEU A 112 -4.06 4.00 -9.87
CA LEU A 112 -2.79 4.56 -9.39
C LEU A 112 -3.08 5.87 -8.68
N THR A 113 -2.86 5.91 -7.38
CA THR A 113 -3.35 7.00 -6.55
C THR A 113 -2.47 7.24 -5.32
N THR A 114 -2.91 8.13 -4.46
CA THR A 114 -2.26 8.48 -3.20
C THR A 114 -3.02 7.91 -2.01
N SER A 115 -2.36 7.82 -0.86
CA SER A 115 -3.01 7.42 0.39
C SER A 115 -4.11 8.41 0.83
N ASP A 116 -3.94 9.70 0.53
CA ASP A 116 -4.98 10.71 0.78
C ASP A 116 -6.26 10.41 0.01
N ASP A 117 -6.14 10.13 -1.28
CA ASP A 117 -7.27 9.81 -2.14
C ASP A 117 -7.96 8.50 -1.74
N ILE A 118 -7.18 7.49 -1.32
CA ILE A 118 -7.72 6.24 -0.79
C ILE A 118 -8.52 6.50 0.48
N ALA A 119 -7.98 7.27 1.42
CA ALA A 119 -8.65 7.61 2.67
C ALA A 119 -9.96 8.38 2.41
N GLU A 120 -9.93 9.35 1.49
CA GLU A 120 -11.11 10.11 1.12
C GLU A 120 -12.17 9.25 0.43
N HIS A 121 -11.76 8.39 -0.50
CA HIS A 121 -12.67 7.45 -1.16
C HIS A 121 -13.34 6.52 -0.14
N TYR A 122 -12.58 5.98 0.79
CA TYR A 122 -13.11 5.12 1.84
C TYR A 122 -14.14 5.83 2.72
N ARG A 123 -13.90 7.09 3.11
CA ARG A 123 -14.86 7.89 3.89
C ARG A 123 -16.16 8.12 3.12
N ARG A 124 -16.08 8.45 1.84
CA ARG A 124 -17.25 8.64 0.98
C ARG A 124 -18.08 7.35 0.87
N THR A 125 -17.42 6.23 0.62
CA THR A 125 -18.09 4.92 0.49
C THR A 125 -18.78 4.50 1.78
N LEU A 126 -18.22 4.80 2.96
CA LEU A 126 -18.86 4.54 4.26
C LEU A 126 -20.01 5.49 4.52
N GLY A 127 -19.92 6.76 4.12
CA GLY A 127 -20.99 7.73 4.23
C GLY A 127 -22.24 7.34 3.41
N GLU A 128 -22.02 6.69 2.25
CA GLU A 128 -23.11 6.18 1.41
C GLU A 128 -23.79 4.92 1.98
N ARG A 129 -23.12 4.19 2.88
CA ARG A 129 -23.65 2.98 3.54
C ARG A 129 -24.28 3.24 4.91
N ALA A 130 -24.10 4.41 5.43
CA ALA A 130 -24.71 4.86 6.68
C ALA A 130 -26.08 5.49 6.42
#